data_5edc61806099cc9b7867242ba6bed6a8
#
_entry.id   5edc61806099cc9b7867242ba6bed6a8
#
_cell.length_a   1.000
_cell.length_b   1.000
_cell.length_c   1.000
_cell.angle_alpha   90.00
_cell.angle_beta   90.00
_cell.angle_gamma   90.00
#
_symmetry.space_group_name_H-M   'P 1'
#
loop_
_entity.id
_entity.type
_entity.pdbx_description
1 polymer ?
#
loop_
_entity_poly.entity_id
_entity_poly.type
_entity_poly.pdbx_seq_one_letter_code
_entity_poly.pdbx_strand_id
1 'polypeptide(L)'
;MTEIIEDVRDKSASKIDLVRKLLAKAESTDSTAERDALNERASQLVAAYGIDEAMLASQDESLDKITDVSVLLERPFAVDFRGLLGNIAQALHLKVVVSKRWNRDQNNGYGGWDVTARLFGYESDIRRVQLLYPHLRNQVLAGLANVDGEAEYGPGQAANKRAYIAGFAGAIYLRLNRAEKDAKAAEKAREDALRDQTLLARVSDDHGAE
;
A
#
# COMPACT_ATOMS: atom_id res chain seq x y z
N MET A 1 -24.37 18.71 1.98
CA MET A 1 -23.65 17.64 1.24
C MET A 1 -22.22 18.05 0.90
N THR A 2 -21.96 19.22 0.37
CA THR A 2 -20.61 19.75 0.03
C THR A 2 -19.67 19.79 1.23
N GLU A 3 -20.17 20.23 2.39
CA GLU A 3 -19.41 20.37 3.65
C GLU A 3 -18.93 19.02 4.22
N ILE A 4 -19.73 17.95 4.07
CA ILE A 4 -19.35 16.59 4.50
C ILE A 4 -18.23 16.04 3.60
N ILE A 5 -18.32 16.28 2.29
CA ILE A 5 -17.30 15.83 1.32
C ILE A 5 -15.98 16.56 1.58
N GLU A 6 -16.02 17.83 1.93
CA GLU A 6 -14.85 18.66 2.22
C GLU A 6 -14.16 18.19 3.52
N ASP A 7 -14.92 17.93 4.59
CA ASP A 7 -14.40 17.39 5.86
C ASP A 7 -13.73 16.01 5.68
N VAL A 8 -14.32 15.13 4.88
CA VAL A 8 -13.72 13.80 4.58
C VAL A 8 -12.44 13.96 3.78
N ARG A 9 -12.38 14.85 2.78
CA ARG A 9 -11.18 15.12 1.99
C ARG A 9 -10.03 15.68 2.84
N ASP A 10 -10.31 16.59 3.76
CA ASP A 10 -9.30 17.15 4.66
C ASP A 10 -8.75 16.09 5.61
N LYS A 11 -9.60 15.22 6.14
CA LYS A 11 -9.18 14.05 6.94
C LYS A 11 -8.35 13.06 6.13
N SER A 12 -8.72 12.80 4.89
CA SER A 12 -7.97 11.95 3.96
C SER A 12 -6.58 12.53 3.66
N ALA A 13 -6.49 13.82 3.37
CA ALA A 13 -5.21 14.49 3.13
C ALA A 13 -4.28 14.43 4.37
N SER A 14 -4.83 14.65 5.56
CA SER A 14 -4.12 14.53 6.83
C SER A 14 -3.58 13.11 7.08
N LYS A 15 -4.36 12.07 6.76
CA LYS A 15 -3.93 10.67 6.86
C LYS A 15 -2.73 10.39 5.93
N ILE A 16 -2.79 10.83 4.68
CA ILE A 16 -1.71 10.64 3.71
C ILE A 16 -0.40 11.32 4.16
N ASP A 17 -0.48 12.54 4.70
CA ASP A 17 0.69 13.25 5.22
C ASP A 17 1.30 12.52 6.42
N LEU A 18 0.47 12.00 7.32
CA LEU A 18 0.93 11.18 8.45
C LEU A 18 1.59 9.88 7.97
N VAL A 19 1.03 9.21 6.96
CA VAL A 19 1.64 8.01 6.37
C VAL A 19 3.02 8.33 5.81
N ARG A 20 3.20 9.43 5.08
CA ARG A 20 4.52 9.86 4.57
C ARG A 20 5.54 10.03 5.71
N LYS A 21 5.14 10.69 6.80
CA LYS A 21 6.01 10.91 7.97
C LYS A 21 6.39 9.59 8.64
N LEU A 22 5.47 8.66 8.80
CA LEU A 22 5.72 7.35 9.39
C LEU A 22 6.69 6.53 8.51
N LEU A 23 6.47 6.50 7.20
CA LEU A 23 7.32 5.76 6.26
C LEU A 23 8.72 6.37 6.18
N ALA A 24 8.85 7.71 6.14
CA ALA A 24 10.15 8.38 6.17
C ALA A 24 10.91 8.08 7.47
N LYS A 25 10.22 8.04 8.62
CA LYS A 25 10.83 7.65 9.88
C LYS A 25 11.23 6.17 9.87
N ALA A 26 10.43 5.28 9.29
CA ALA A 26 10.75 3.86 9.14
C ALA A 26 11.98 3.60 8.25
N GLU A 27 12.26 4.47 7.27
CA GLU A 27 13.48 4.41 6.46
C GLU A 27 14.73 4.79 7.26
N SER A 28 14.61 5.75 8.18
CA SER A 28 15.74 6.34 8.90
C SER A 28 16.07 5.65 10.23
N THR A 29 15.22 4.75 10.74
CA THR A 29 15.48 4.05 12.01
C THR A 29 16.36 2.82 11.82
N ASP A 30 17.32 2.62 12.73
CA ASP A 30 18.15 1.42 12.79
C ASP A 30 17.45 0.27 13.54
N SER A 31 16.41 0.58 14.32
CA SER A 31 15.65 -0.42 15.08
C SER A 31 14.64 -1.15 14.20
N THR A 32 14.82 -2.46 14.05
CA THR A 32 13.87 -3.31 13.31
C THR A 32 12.48 -3.28 13.95
N ALA A 33 12.40 -3.33 15.28
CA ALA A 33 11.13 -3.29 15.99
C ALA A 33 10.39 -1.95 15.79
N GLU A 34 11.12 -0.83 15.83
CA GLU A 34 10.54 0.49 15.54
C GLU A 34 10.06 0.59 14.09
N ARG A 35 10.88 0.13 13.13
CA ARG A 35 10.53 0.08 11.71
C ARG A 35 9.25 -0.72 11.48
N ASP A 36 9.12 -1.87 12.10
CA ASP A 36 7.94 -2.71 11.98
C ASP A 36 6.69 -2.04 12.58
N ALA A 37 6.80 -1.40 13.73
CA ALA A 37 5.71 -0.67 14.35
C ALA A 37 5.26 0.53 13.49
N LEU A 38 6.19 1.27 12.90
CA LEU A 38 5.91 2.39 12.00
C LEU A 38 5.22 1.91 10.72
N ASN A 39 5.70 0.83 10.12
CA ASN A 39 5.09 0.22 8.92
C ASN A 39 3.69 -0.35 9.22
N GLU A 40 3.49 -0.95 10.39
CA GLU A 40 2.16 -1.40 10.85
C GLU A 40 1.18 -0.22 10.93
N ARG A 41 1.60 0.86 11.58
CA ARG A 41 0.76 2.06 11.70
C ARG A 41 0.48 2.71 10.36
N ALA A 42 1.47 2.79 9.47
CA ALA A 42 1.29 3.30 8.12
C ALA A 42 0.27 2.44 7.34
N SER A 43 0.35 1.11 7.44
CA SER A 43 -0.58 0.19 6.78
C SER A 43 -2.03 0.37 7.25
N GLN A 44 -2.24 0.56 8.56
CA GLN A 44 -3.57 0.84 9.12
C GLN A 44 -4.16 2.14 8.59
N LEU A 45 -3.36 3.21 8.50
CA LEU A 45 -3.80 4.50 7.98
C LEU A 45 -4.09 4.45 6.48
N VAL A 46 -3.29 3.71 5.71
CA VAL A 46 -3.53 3.48 4.28
C VAL A 46 -4.83 2.73 4.04
N ALA A 47 -5.13 1.71 4.86
CA ALA A 47 -6.39 0.99 4.79
C ALA A 47 -7.59 1.88 5.15
N ALA A 48 -7.48 2.66 6.23
CA ALA A 48 -8.52 3.61 6.61
C ALA A 48 -8.76 4.68 5.53
N TYR A 49 -7.70 5.17 4.88
CA TYR A 49 -7.83 6.07 3.74
C TYR A 49 -8.62 5.43 2.58
N GLY A 50 -8.34 4.16 2.26
CA GLY A 50 -9.07 3.45 1.22
C GLY A 50 -10.57 3.30 1.51
N ILE A 51 -10.97 3.13 2.76
CA ILE A 51 -12.38 3.12 3.17
C ILE A 51 -13.02 4.50 2.96
N ASP A 52 -12.35 5.59 3.37
CA ASP A 52 -12.86 6.95 3.18
C ASP A 52 -13.10 7.26 1.70
N GLU A 53 -12.14 6.92 0.82
CA GLU A 53 -12.26 7.13 -0.63
C GLU A 53 -13.40 6.29 -1.23
N ALA A 54 -13.55 5.03 -0.81
CA ALA A 54 -14.65 4.19 -1.25
C ALA A 54 -16.03 4.73 -0.82
N MET A 55 -16.13 5.31 0.37
CA MET A 55 -17.35 5.99 0.85
C MET A 55 -17.68 7.23 0.01
N LEU A 56 -16.67 8.03 -0.34
CA LEU A 56 -16.87 9.18 -1.23
C LEU A 56 -17.32 8.73 -2.62
N ALA A 57 -16.68 7.71 -3.18
CA ALA A 57 -17.04 7.16 -4.49
C ALA A 57 -18.44 6.53 -4.52
N SER A 58 -18.95 6.00 -3.40
CA SER A 58 -20.32 5.50 -3.30
C SER A 58 -21.38 6.60 -3.40
N GLN A 59 -21.02 7.83 -3.10
CA GLN A 59 -21.91 9.00 -3.25
C GLN A 59 -21.81 9.63 -4.65
N ASP A 60 -20.64 9.57 -5.25
CA ASP A 60 -20.38 10.08 -6.61
C ASP A 60 -19.24 9.27 -7.25
N GLU A 61 -19.58 8.40 -8.20
CA GLU A 61 -18.63 7.54 -8.93
C GLU A 61 -17.56 8.34 -9.70
N SER A 62 -17.79 9.63 -9.97
CA SER A 62 -16.79 10.48 -10.61
C SER A 62 -15.60 10.81 -9.73
N LEU A 63 -15.69 10.58 -8.41
CA LEU A 63 -14.65 10.92 -7.43
C LEU A 63 -13.51 9.88 -7.39
N ASP A 64 -13.76 8.65 -7.84
CA ASP A 64 -12.71 7.60 -7.90
C ASP A 64 -12.88 6.77 -9.19
N LYS A 65 -12.03 7.04 -10.17
CA LYS A 65 -12.13 6.45 -11.51
C LYS A 65 -11.18 5.27 -11.65
N ILE A 66 -11.62 4.29 -12.46
CA ILE A 66 -10.71 3.22 -12.90
C ILE A 66 -9.73 3.81 -13.91
N THR A 67 -8.45 3.63 -13.63
CA THR A 67 -7.35 4.11 -14.46
C THR A 67 -6.17 3.15 -14.45
N ASP A 68 -5.09 3.53 -15.11
CA ASP A 68 -3.85 2.78 -15.05
C ASP A 68 -2.62 3.69 -14.96
N VAL A 69 -1.55 3.15 -14.40
CA VAL A 69 -0.25 3.80 -14.34
C VAL A 69 0.88 2.80 -14.59
N SER A 70 1.91 3.25 -15.29
CA SER A 70 3.13 2.46 -15.53
C SER A 70 4.24 2.86 -14.57
N VAL A 71 4.86 1.86 -13.94
CA VAL A 71 5.97 2.01 -13.01
C VAL A 71 7.18 1.30 -13.60
N LEU A 72 8.26 2.04 -13.87
CA LEU A 72 9.54 1.45 -14.23
C LEU A 72 10.21 0.91 -12.96
N LEU A 73 10.55 -0.37 -12.97
CA LEU A 73 11.25 -1.01 -11.87
C LEU A 73 12.76 -0.77 -12.03
N GLU A 74 13.29 0.03 -11.13
CA GLU A 74 14.69 0.45 -11.17
C GLU A 74 15.65 -0.66 -10.73
N ARG A 75 16.83 -0.63 -11.30
CA ARG A 75 17.97 -1.47 -10.89
C ARG A 75 18.63 -0.94 -9.60
N PRO A 76 19.36 -1.78 -8.87
CA PRO A 76 19.48 -3.23 -9.03
C PRO A 76 18.20 -3.96 -8.58
N PHE A 77 18.08 -5.25 -8.91
CA PHE A 77 16.97 -6.12 -8.48
C PHE A 77 15.59 -5.79 -9.07
N ALA A 78 15.51 -5.16 -10.24
CA ALA A 78 14.22 -4.80 -10.88
C ALA A 78 13.26 -6.01 -11.00
N VAL A 79 13.78 -7.21 -11.29
CA VAL A 79 12.97 -8.43 -11.37
C VAL A 79 12.44 -8.87 -10.00
N ASP A 80 13.22 -8.69 -8.95
CA ASP A 80 12.84 -9.08 -7.59
C ASP A 80 11.87 -8.06 -6.98
N PHE A 81 12.08 -6.76 -7.24
CA PHE A 81 11.14 -5.69 -6.85
C PHE A 81 9.78 -5.78 -7.52
N ARG A 82 9.65 -6.52 -8.63
CA ARG A 82 8.35 -6.89 -9.19
C ARG A 82 7.48 -7.62 -8.15
N GLY A 83 8.10 -8.48 -7.33
CA GLY A 83 7.40 -9.20 -6.26
C GLY A 83 6.89 -8.25 -5.17
N LEU A 84 7.70 -7.29 -4.73
CA LEU A 84 7.29 -6.28 -3.74
C LEU A 84 6.13 -5.42 -4.27
N LEU A 85 6.27 -4.85 -5.48
CA LEU A 85 5.21 -4.05 -6.08
C LEU A 85 3.93 -4.86 -6.30
N GLY A 86 4.05 -6.11 -6.79
CA GLY A 86 2.91 -7.01 -7.00
C GLY A 86 2.17 -7.34 -5.71
N ASN A 87 2.90 -7.59 -4.62
CA ASN A 87 2.32 -7.88 -3.31
C ASN A 87 1.58 -6.65 -2.72
N ILE A 88 2.15 -5.46 -2.84
CA ILE A 88 1.49 -4.22 -2.42
C ILE A 88 0.21 -4.00 -3.25
N ALA A 89 0.32 -4.08 -4.58
CA ALA A 89 -0.79 -3.87 -5.49
C ALA A 89 -1.92 -4.89 -5.25
N GLN A 90 -1.59 -6.16 -5.06
CA GLN A 90 -2.57 -7.21 -4.78
C GLN A 90 -3.29 -6.98 -3.46
N ALA A 91 -2.57 -6.58 -2.41
CA ALA A 91 -3.17 -6.28 -1.11
C ALA A 91 -4.14 -5.08 -1.19
N LEU A 92 -3.88 -4.14 -2.09
CA LEU A 92 -4.69 -2.94 -2.35
C LEU A 92 -5.63 -3.11 -3.57
N HIS A 93 -5.96 -4.35 -3.93
CA HIS A 93 -6.96 -4.72 -4.94
C HIS A 93 -6.65 -4.34 -6.39
N LEU A 94 -5.42 -3.93 -6.70
CA LEU A 94 -5.00 -3.62 -8.06
C LEU A 94 -4.62 -4.87 -8.86
N LYS A 95 -4.79 -4.80 -10.17
CA LYS A 95 -4.23 -5.75 -11.13
C LYS A 95 -2.90 -5.24 -11.67
N VAL A 96 -1.95 -6.16 -11.87
CA VAL A 96 -0.59 -5.81 -12.33
C VAL A 96 -0.25 -6.61 -13.56
N VAL A 97 0.17 -5.92 -14.61
CA VAL A 97 0.75 -6.52 -15.81
C VAL A 97 2.21 -6.12 -15.90
N VAL A 98 3.09 -7.10 -15.99
CA VAL A 98 4.53 -6.85 -16.07
C VAL A 98 5.03 -7.13 -17.48
N SER A 99 5.73 -6.16 -18.05
CA SER A 99 6.43 -6.27 -19.33
C SER A 99 7.95 -6.18 -19.14
N LYS A 100 8.67 -6.87 -20.00
CA LYS A 100 10.13 -6.81 -20.07
C LYS A 100 10.52 -6.45 -21.48
N ARG A 101 11.42 -5.47 -21.61
CA ARG A 101 11.97 -5.07 -22.89
C ARG A 101 13.49 -5.12 -22.81
N TRP A 102 14.12 -5.76 -23.80
CA TRP A 102 15.57 -5.75 -23.90
C TRP A 102 16.05 -4.37 -24.35
N ASN A 103 16.97 -3.80 -23.58
CA ASN A 103 17.57 -2.50 -23.86
C ASN A 103 19.09 -2.68 -24.02
N ARG A 104 19.61 -2.40 -25.24
CA ARG A 104 21.02 -2.59 -25.58
C ARG A 104 21.94 -1.56 -24.92
N ASP A 105 21.43 -0.39 -24.63
CA ASP A 105 22.22 0.73 -24.07
C ASP A 105 22.47 0.57 -22.56
N GLN A 106 21.86 -0.43 -21.95
CA GLN A 106 22.05 -0.73 -20.54
C GLN A 106 23.37 -1.45 -20.28
N ASN A 107 23.85 -1.34 -19.01
CA ASN A 107 25.03 -2.06 -18.53
C ASN A 107 26.29 -1.82 -19.40
N ASN A 108 26.58 -0.54 -19.69
CA ASN A 108 27.73 -0.12 -20.51
C ASN A 108 27.78 -0.81 -21.90
N GLY A 109 26.62 -1.00 -22.53
CA GLY A 109 26.52 -1.61 -23.85
C GLY A 109 26.38 -3.15 -23.87
N TYR A 110 26.50 -3.82 -22.72
CA TYR A 110 26.22 -5.27 -22.61
C TYR A 110 24.73 -5.62 -22.67
N GLY A 111 23.87 -4.61 -22.62
CA GLY A 111 22.44 -4.76 -22.62
C GLY A 111 21.84 -5.16 -21.25
N GLY A 112 20.53 -5.09 -21.17
CA GLY A 112 19.80 -5.46 -19.96
C GLY A 112 18.30 -5.36 -20.16
N TRP A 113 17.54 -5.90 -19.20
CA TRP A 113 16.10 -5.85 -19.24
C TRP A 113 15.58 -4.60 -18.53
N ASP A 114 14.77 -3.80 -19.24
CA ASP A 114 13.85 -2.85 -18.61
C ASP A 114 12.60 -3.61 -18.18
N VAL A 115 12.24 -3.49 -16.92
CA VAL A 115 11.07 -4.14 -16.34
C VAL A 115 10.07 -3.05 -15.99
N THR A 116 8.90 -3.08 -16.64
CA THR A 116 7.82 -2.12 -16.38
C THR A 116 6.60 -2.87 -15.85
N ALA A 117 6.06 -2.40 -14.76
CA ALA A 117 4.78 -2.86 -14.22
C ALA A 117 3.69 -1.84 -14.54
N ARG A 118 2.56 -2.29 -15.09
CA ARG A 118 1.37 -1.47 -15.30
C ARG A 118 0.32 -1.88 -14.29
N LEU A 119 -0.10 -0.94 -13.47
CA LEU A 119 -1.10 -1.09 -12.41
C LEU A 119 -2.46 -0.67 -12.98
N PHE A 120 -3.51 -1.44 -12.70
CA PHE A 120 -4.88 -1.16 -13.12
C PHE A 120 -5.81 -1.25 -11.92
N GLY A 121 -6.66 -0.26 -11.76
CA GLY A 121 -7.67 -0.21 -10.71
C GLY A 121 -8.16 1.19 -10.43
N TYR A 122 -8.74 1.39 -9.25
CA TYR A 122 -9.19 2.70 -8.81
C TYR A 122 -8.02 3.65 -8.58
N GLU A 123 -8.20 4.92 -8.91
CA GLU A 123 -7.16 5.95 -8.78
C GLU A 123 -6.69 6.10 -7.33
N SER A 124 -7.60 6.01 -6.35
CA SER A 124 -7.29 6.02 -4.93
C SER A 124 -6.35 4.87 -4.53
N ASP A 125 -6.60 3.66 -5.03
CA ASP A 125 -5.76 2.49 -4.77
C ASP A 125 -4.37 2.63 -5.43
N ILE A 126 -4.32 3.16 -6.65
CA ILE A 126 -3.07 3.47 -7.34
C ILE A 126 -2.24 4.48 -6.54
N ARG A 127 -2.86 5.54 -6.02
CA ARG A 127 -2.18 6.54 -5.15
C ARG A 127 -1.59 5.89 -3.89
N ARG A 128 -2.30 4.94 -3.28
CA ARG A 128 -1.81 4.19 -2.12
C ARG A 128 -0.55 3.39 -2.46
N VAL A 129 -0.53 2.71 -3.62
CA VAL A 129 0.67 1.99 -4.09
C VAL A 129 1.83 2.93 -4.38
N GLN A 130 1.56 4.05 -5.06
CA GLN A 130 2.58 5.07 -5.38
C GLN A 130 3.18 5.70 -4.11
N LEU A 131 2.41 5.78 -3.04
CA LEU A 131 2.89 6.23 -1.74
C LEU A 131 3.76 5.18 -1.06
N LEU A 132 3.32 3.92 -1.01
CA LEU A 132 3.98 2.86 -0.24
C LEU A 132 5.25 2.34 -0.92
N TYR A 133 5.18 2.07 -2.23
CA TYR A 133 6.22 1.34 -2.95
C TYR A 133 7.60 1.97 -2.88
N PRO A 134 7.79 3.29 -3.12
CA PRO A 134 9.11 3.90 -3.05
C PRO A 134 9.75 3.79 -1.66
N HIS A 135 8.98 4.05 -0.62
CA HIS A 135 9.45 3.99 0.76
C HIS A 135 9.82 2.56 1.19
N LEU A 136 8.97 1.58 0.86
CA LEU A 136 9.24 0.17 1.17
C LEU A 136 10.42 -0.37 0.37
N ARG A 137 10.58 0.06 -0.88
CA ARG A 137 11.76 -0.26 -1.69
C ARG A 137 13.05 0.29 -1.05
N ASN A 138 13.05 1.52 -0.57
CA ASN A 138 14.19 2.13 0.10
C ASN A 138 14.56 1.37 1.38
N GLN A 139 13.58 0.96 2.18
CA GLN A 139 13.80 0.13 3.37
C GLN A 139 14.46 -1.21 3.01
N VAL A 140 14.01 -1.85 1.92
CA VAL A 140 14.64 -3.09 1.42
C VAL A 140 16.09 -2.82 1.03
N LEU A 141 16.35 -1.76 0.26
CA LEU A 141 17.71 -1.43 -0.19
C LEU A 141 18.66 -1.16 1.00
N ALA A 142 18.19 -0.44 2.01
CA ALA A 142 18.94 -0.22 3.25
C ALA A 142 19.21 -1.55 3.99
N GLY A 143 18.22 -2.43 4.08
CA GLY A 143 18.37 -3.74 4.70
C GLY A 143 19.31 -4.69 3.97
N LEU A 144 19.40 -4.56 2.63
CA LEU A 144 20.31 -5.40 1.82
C LEU A 144 21.79 -5.19 2.15
N ALA A 145 22.17 -4.03 2.68
CA ALA A 145 23.52 -3.76 3.13
C ALA A 145 23.95 -4.66 4.30
N ASN A 146 22.99 -5.17 5.08
CA ASN A 146 23.23 -6.00 6.26
C ASN A 146 23.04 -7.51 5.99
N VAL A 147 22.71 -7.89 4.73
CA VAL A 147 22.49 -9.31 4.35
C VAL A 147 23.79 -10.04 4.05
N ASP A 148 24.91 -9.31 3.99
CA ASP A 148 26.23 -9.87 3.65
C ASP A 148 26.89 -10.49 4.87
N GLY A 149 26.40 -11.67 5.32
CA GLY A 149 27.12 -12.53 6.27
C GLY A 149 28.06 -13.50 5.55
N GLU A 150 29.32 -13.55 5.98
CA GLU A 150 30.37 -14.57 5.82
C GLU A 150 30.80 -15.03 4.40
N ALA A 151 30.05 -14.77 3.33
CA ALA A 151 30.47 -15.12 1.97
C ALA A 151 30.83 -13.84 1.19
N GLU A 152 32.09 -13.48 1.22
CA GLU A 152 32.61 -12.21 0.70
C GLU A 152 32.35 -11.99 -0.81
N TYR A 153 32.18 -13.02 -1.61
CA TYR A 153 31.77 -12.96 -3.03
C TYR A 153 31.28 -14.34 -3.52
N GLY A 154 30.09 -14.42 -4.14
CA GLY A 154 29.66 -15.64 -4.81
C GLY A 154 28.17 -15.71 -5.13
N PRO A 155 27.72 -16.75 -5.85
CA PRO A 155 26.31 -16.98 -6.19
C PRO A 155 25.37 -17.00 -4.97
N GLY A 156 25.86 -17.38 -3.80
CA GLY A 156 25.10 -17.41 -2.54
C GLY A 156 24.66 -16.03 -2.07
N GLN A 157 25.49 -15.00 -2.20
CA GLN A 157 25.16 -13.63 -1.80
C GLN A 157 23.96 -13.09 -2.58
N ALA A 158 23.93 -13.27 -3.91
CA ALA A 158 22.82 -12.84 -4.73
C ALA A 158 21.51 -13.60 -4.38
N ALA A 159 21.61 -14.88 -4.04
CA ALA A 159 20.47 -15.68 -3.60
C ALA A 159 19.93 -15.20 -2.24
N ASN A 160 20.79 -14.90 -1.27
CA ASN A 160 20.41 -14.36 0.03
C ASN A 160 19.72 -13.01 -0.09
N LYS A 161 20.22 -12.10 -0.93
CA LYS A 161 19.59 -10.80 -1.20
C LYS A 161 18.20 -10.96 -1.82
N ARG A 162 18.03 -11.87 -2.77
CA ARG A 162 16.71 -12.18 -3.36
C ARG A 162 15.76 -12.78 -2.34
N ALA A 163 16.23 -13.70 -1.51
CA ALA A 163 15.43 -14.29 -0.43
C ALA A 163 14.98 -13.23 0.58
N TYR A 164 15.86 -12.28 0.94
CA TYR A 164 15.52 -11.14 1.79
C TYR A 164 14.42 -10.27 1.16
N ILE A 165 14.56 -9.89 -0.12
CA ILE A 165 13.54 -9.11 -0.84
C ILE A 165 12.20 -9.84 -0.84
N ALA A 166 12.21 -11.14 -1.15
CA ALA A 166 10.99 -11.96 -1.20
C ALA A 166 10.32 -12.09 0.18
N GLY A 167 11.11 -12.31 1.23
CA GLY A 167 10.62 -12.37 2.62
C GLY A 167 10.00 -11.06 3.07
N PHE A 168 10.68 -9.94 2.81
CA PHE A 168 10.15 -8.60 3.10
C PHE A 168 8.84 -8.34 2.34
N ALA A 169 8.79 -8.64 1.04
CA ALA A 169 7.59 -8.47 0.23
C ALA A 169 6.41 -9.30 0.75
N GLY A 170 6.66 -10.54 1.20
CA GLY A 170 5.65 -11.40 1.83
C GLY A 170 5.13 -10.82 3.15
N ALA A 171 6.01 -10.32 4.01
CA ALA A 171 5.63 -9.68 5.27
C ALA A 171 4.77 -8.43 5.05
N ILE A 172 5.11 -7.60 4.08
CA ILE A 172 4.31 -6.42 3.70
C ILE A 172 2.93 -6.83 3.18
N TYR A 173 2.85 -7.86 2.33
CA TYR A 173 1.57 -8.38 1.85
C TYR A 173 0.64 -8.81 2.99
N LEU A 174 1.15 -9.59 3.94
CA LEU A 174 0.36 -10.04 5.09
C LEU A 174 -0.09 -8.87 5.97
N ARG A 175 0.78 -7.90 6.21
CA ARG A 175 0.49 -6.69 7.00
C ARG A 175 -0.61 -5.85 6.35
N LEU A 176 -0.50 -5.55 5.06
CA LEU A 176 -1.49 -4.78 4.33
C LEU A 176 -2.84 -5.51 4.26
N ASN A 177 -2.85 -6.80 3.96
CA ASN A 177 -4.10 -7.59 3.94
C ASN A 177 -4.81 -7.61 5.30
N ARG A 178 -4.04 -7.69 6.39
CA ARG A 178 -4.63 -7.62 7.74
C ARG A 178 -5.25 -6.24 7.96
N ALA A 179 -4.52 -5.16 7.69
CA ALA A 179 -5.01 -3.80 7.85
C ALA A 179 -6.27 -3.53 7.03
N GLU A 180 -6.32 -3.99 5.77
CA GLU A 180 -7.51 -3.87 4.91
C GLU A 180 -8.72 -4.64 5.47
N LYS A 181 -8.52 -5.85 5.97
CA LYS A 181 -9.59 -6.65 6.61
C LYS A 181 -10.11 -5.98 7.87
N ASP A 182 -9.20 -5.51 8.72
CA ASP A 182 -9.55 -4.87 9.98
C ASP A 182 -10.31 -3.55 9.74
N ALA A 183 -9.88 -2.76 8.75
CA ALA A 183 -10.55 -1.51 8.37
C ALA A 183 -11.97 -1.78 7.84
N LYS A 184 -12.15 -2.78 6.96
CA LYS A 184 -13.47 -3.19 6.46
C LYS A 184 -14.39 -3.72 7.57
N ALA A 185 -13.84 -4.50 8.49
CA ALA A 185 -14.62 -5.03 9.63
C ALA A 185 -15.04 -3.90 10.57
N ALA A 186 -14.18 -2.93 10.84
CA ALA A 186 -14.49 -1.76 11.66
C ALA A 186 -15.58 -0.90 11.03
N GLU A 187 -15.52 -0.67 9.70
CA GLU A 187 -16.55 0.10 9.00
C GLU A 187 -17.90 -0.61 9.01
N LYS A 188 -17.93 -1.90 8.71
CA LYS A 188 -19.15 -2.69 8.79
C LYS A 188 -19.77 -2.65 10.19
N ALA A 189 -18.97 -2.77 11.24
CA ALA A 189 -19.45 -2.65 12.61
C ALA A 189 -20.06 -1.27 12.93
N ARG A 190 -19.51 -0.19 12.36
CA ARG A 190 -20.08 1.16 12.48
C ARG A 190 -21.42 1.28 11.76
N GLU A 191 -21.52 0.74 10.54
CA GLU A 191 -22.77 0.75 9.77
C GLU A 191 -23.88 -0.04 10.49
N ASP A 192 -23.56 -1.21 11.03
CA ASP A 192 -24.49 -2.05 11.78
C ASP A 192 -24.97 -1.31 13.06
N ALA A 193 -24.06 -0.67 13.81
CA ALA A 193 -24.41 0.10 15.00
C ALA A 193 -25.31 1.31 14.69
N LEU A 194 -25.06 2.02 13.58
CA LEU A 194 -25.90 3.14 13.14
C LEU A 194 -27.30 2.66 12.73
N ARG A 195 -27.39 1.50 12.06
CA ARG A 195 -28.67 0.88 11.68
C ARG A 195 -29.48 0.51 12.92
N ASP A 196 -28.85 -0.09 13.93
CA ASP A 196 -29.52 -0.46 15.17
C ASP A 196 -30.03 0.76 15.94
N GLN A 197 -29.23 1.84 16.03
CA GLN A 197 -29.65 3.10 16.63
C GLN A 197 -30.85 3.72 15.91
N THR A 198 -30.87 3.68 14.58
CA THR A 198 -31.98 4.20 13.79
C THR A 198 -33.25 3.41 13.99
N LEU A 199 -33.15 2.08 14.12
CA LEU A 199 -34.29 1.21 14.41
C LEU A 199 -34.85 1.46 15.80
N LEU A 200 -34.00 1.59 16.83
CA LEU A 200 -34.41 1.92 18.19
C LEU A 200 -35.10 3.29 18.29
N ALA A 201 -34.58 4.31 17.59
CA ALA A 201 -35.21 5.62 17.53
C ALA A 201 -36.64 5.55 16.93
N ARG A 202 -36.83 4.81 15.83
CA ARG A 202 -38.16 4.63 15.22
C ARG A 202 -39.14 3.92 16.13
N VAL A 203 -38.68 2.90 16.89
CA VAL A 203 -39.54 2.17 17.84
C VAL A 203 -39.94 3.06 19.02
N SER A 204 -39.05 3.95 19.50
CA SER A 204 -39.35 4.89 20.57
C SER A 204 -40.37 5.98 20.15
N ASP A 205 -40.29 6.47 18.91
CA ASP A 205 -41.21 7.46 18.36
C ASP A 205 -42.64 6.89 18.19
N ASP A 206 -42.72 5.60 17.80
CA ASP A 206 -44.01 4.91 17.61
C ASP A 206 -44.74 4.63 18.94
N HIS A 207 -44.03 4.51 20.07
CA HIS A 207 -44.61 4.30 21.39
C HIS A 207 -44.91 5.62 22.17
N GLY A 208 -44.49 6.77 21.62
CA GLY A 208 -44.77 8.08 22.23
C GLY A 208 -46.00 8.80 21.63
N ALA A 209 -46.68 8.18 20.69
CA ALA A 209 -47.82 8.74 19.95
C ALA A 209 -49.21 8.21 20.44
N GLU A 210 -49.26 7.45 21.54
CA GLU A 210 -50.50 7.10 22.26
C GLU A 210 -50.61 8.01 23.53
#